data_c7c898e380b398ebab0acdf24372ceca
#
_entry.id   c7c898e380b398ebab0acdf24372ceca
#
_cell.length_a   1.000
_cell.length_b   1.000
_cell.length_c   1.000
_cell.angle_alpha   90.00
_cell.angle_beta   90.00
_cell.angle_gamma   90.00
#
_symmetry.space_group_name_H-M   'P 1'
#
loop_
_entity.id
_entity.type
_entity.pdbx_description
1 polymer ?
#
loop_
_entity_poly.entity_id
_entity_poly.type
_entity_poly.pdbx_seq_one_letter_code
_entity_poly.pdbx_strand_id
1 'polypeptide(L)'
;MKKKLNDVTLIAYDTRPDKIEGTILGMQKCLSRLDFASAKLLTDIEPKNLPDNIIWEYAPHINNINDFNLYVFSELGMHVETSHALYVQDHAYILDETLWSDRWLQYDYAGAVWPIVENSYLTDDGKRIRVGNGGFSLRSRKLMFAPRVLGLKLEQRQGFFNEDGNLCVYHVDKLLKYGIKYMPVEEAATFSYENPVLENNYGNMKTFGFHRNHRENE
;
A
#
# COMPACT_ATOMS: atom_id res chain seq x y z
N MET A 1 16.11 20.73 1.45
CA MET A 1 16.41 19.41 2.04
C MET A 1 15.13 18.59 2.03
N LYS A 2 15.18 17.32 1.60
CA LYS A 2 14.03 16.43 1.69
C LYS A 2 13.68 16.13 3.15
N LYS A 3 12.39 15.94 3.44
CA LYS A 3 11.99 15.46 4.76
C LYS A 3 12.44 14.01 4.94
N LYS A 4 13.00 13.70 6.14
CA LYS A 4 13.43 12.36 6.51
C LYS A 4 12.30 11.59 7.19
N LEU A 5 12.08 10.36 6.74
CA LEU A 5 11.09 9.42 7.28
C LEU A 5 11.82 8.24 7.92
N ASN A 6 12.41 8.45 9.10
CA ASN A 6 13.24 7.44 9.79
C ASN A 6 12.45 6.20 10.22
N ASP A 7 11.13 6.29 10.29
CA ASP A 7 10.21 5.23 10.73
C ASP A 7 9.49 4.54 9.57
N VAL A 8 9.86 4.86 8.31
CA VAL A 8 9.18 4.33 7.11
C VAL A 8 10.18 3.72 6.15
N THR A 9 9.95 2.45 5.77
CA THR A 9 10.61 1.78 4.66
C THR A 9 9.77 1.98 3.39
N LEU A 10 10.39 2.43 2.29
CA LEU A 10 9.77 2.34 0.97
C LEU A 10 9.95 0.91 0.46
N ILE A 11 8.88 0.23 0.06
CA ILE A 11 8.97 -1.18 -0.36
C ILE A 11 8.08 -1.47 -1.55
N ALA A 12 8.56 -2.29 -2.47
CA ALA A 12 7.82 -2.81 -3.61
C ALA A 12 8.11 -4.30 -3.80
N TYR A 13 7.12 -5.05 -4.31
CA TYR A 13 7.28 -6.44 -4.71
C TYR A 13 6.76 -6.62 -6.14
N ASP A 14 7.64 -6.99 -7.05
CA ASP A 14 7.29 -7.35 -8.41
C ASP A 14 8.36 -8.28 -9.02
N THR A 15 7.95 -9.30 -9.74
CA THR A 15 8.85 -10.21 -10.46
C THR A 15 8.49 -10.29 -11.94
N ARG A 16 7.53 -9.49 -12.39
CA ARG A 16 7.05 -9.49 -13.78
C ARG A 16 8.00 -8.65 -14.64
N PRO A 17 8.64 -9.24 -15.68
CA PRO A 17 9.65 -8.54 -16.48
C PRO A 17 9.16 -7.26 -17.14
N ASP A 18 7.88 -7.22 -17.52
CA ASP A 18 7.23 -6.06 -18.15
C ASP A 18 6.84 -4.94 -17.17
N LYS A 19 6.92 -5.17 -15.85
CA LYS A 19 6.51 -4.26 -14.79
C LYS A 19 7.65 -3.74 -13.91
N ILE A 20 8.73 -4.51 -13.83
CA ILE A 20 9.83 -4.22 -12.90
C ILE A 20 10.46 -2.83 -13.12
N GLU A 21 10.62 -2.41 -14.37
CA GLU A 21 11.16 -1.07 -14.69
C GLU A 21 10.21 0.04 -14.23
N GLY A 22 8.90 -0.13 -14.44
CA GLY A 22 7.88 0.81 -13.96
C GLY A 22 7.85 0.89 -12.44
N THR A 23 8.01 -0.24 -11.75
CA THR A 23 8.11 -0.32 -10.29
C THR A 23 9.34 0.43 -9.78
N ILE A 24 10.52 0.20 -10.37
CA ILE A 24 11.76 0.92 -10.03
C ILE A 24 11.60 2.43 -10.25
N LEU A 25 11.01 2.85 -11.38
CA LEU A 25 10.75 4.26 -11.68
C LEU A 25 9.82 4.90 -10.65
N GLY A 26 8.77 4.19 -10.23
CA GLY A 26 7.86 4.63 -9.16
C GLY A 26 8.60 4.84 -7.84
N MET A 27 9.46 3.89 -7.45
CA MET A 27 10.31 4.01 -6.26
C MET A 27 11.27 5.20 -6.36
N GLN A 28 11.93 5.40 -7.52
CA GLN A 28 12.83 6.55 -7.74
C GLN A 28 12.08 7.88 -7.62
N LYS A 29 10.87 7.99 -8.16
CA LYS A 29 10.01 9.17 -7.99
C LYS A 29 9.72 9.43 -6.50
N CYS A 30 9.40 8.41 -5.71
CA CYS A 30 9.24 8.55 -4.26
C CYS A 30 10.53 9.03 -3.58
N LEU A 31 11.66 8.40 -3.90
CA LEU A 31 12.98 8.75 -3.35
C LEU A 31 13.47 10.14 -3.79
N SER A 32 12.99 10.65 -4.92
CA SER A 32 13.29 12.03 -5.34
C SER A 32 12.64 13.07 -4.43
N ARG A 33 11.55 12.73 -3.76
CA ARG A 33 10.73 13.64 -2.94
C ARG A 33 10.99 13.53 -1.44
N LEU A 34 11.16 12.32 -0.92
CA LEU A 34 11.35 12.04 0.51
C LEU A 34 12.55 11.13 0.76
N ASP A 35 13.18 11.28 1.93
CA ASP A 35 14.25 10.40 2.41
C ASP A 35 13.66 9.35 3.35
N PHE A 36 13.59 8.10 2.90
CA PHE A 36 13.11 6.96 3.69
C PHE A 36 14.24 6.34 4.52
N ALA A 37 13.89 5.63 5.60
CA ALA A 37 14.85 4.87 6.40
C ALA A 37 15.59 3.82 5.56
N SER A 38 14.88 3.17 4.64
CA SER A 38 15.43 2.32 3.60
C SER A 38 14.46 2.23 2.41
N ALA A 39 14.94 1.81 1.25
CA ALA A 39 14.12 1.49 0.10
C ALA A 39 14.46 0.08 -0.38
N LYS A 40 13.46 -0.81 -0.48
CA LYS A 40 13.63 -2.22 -0.78
C LYS A 40 12.79 -2.66 -1.97
N LEU A 41 13.43 -3.28 -2.94
CA LEU A 41 12.78 -3.94 -4.06
C LEU A 41 12.85 -5.45 -3.86
N LEU A 42 11.69 -6.08 -3.76
CA LEU A 42 11.55 -7.52 -3.63
C LEU A 42 11.29 -8.11 -5.00
N THR A 43 12.20 -8.94 -5.48
CA THR A 43 12.08 -9.64 -6.77
C THR A 43 12.90 -10.93 -6.76
N ASP A 44 12.59 -11.86 -7.66
CA ASP A 44 13.24 -13.16 -7.79
C ASP A 44 14.64 -13.08 -8.43
N ILE A 45 14.90 -12.03 -9.21
CA ILE A 45 16.20 -11.80 -9.87
C ILE A 45 16.62 -10.35 -9.63
N GLU A 46 17.86 -10.15 -9.19
CA GLU A 46 18.42 -8.81 -9.02
C GLU A 46 18.48 -8.05 -10.35
N PRO A 47 17.83 -6.87 -10.47
CA PRO A 47 17.89 -6.08 -11.68
C PRO A 47 19.29 -5.52 -11.92
N LYS A 48 19.82 -5.66 -13.14
CA LYS A 48 21.18 -5.21 -13.50
C LYS A 48 21.42 -3.72 -13.28
N ASN A 49 20.41 -2.90 -13.43
CA ASN A 49 20.48 -1.43 -13.36
C ASN A 49 19.71 -0.89 -12.14
N LEU A 50 19.70 -1.64 -11.03
CA LEU A 50 19.07 -1.17 -9.81
C LEU A 50 19.82 0.05 -9.28
N PRO A 51 19.13 1.18 -8.96
CA PRO A 51 19.75 2.34 -8.37
C PRO A 51 20.39 2.03 -7.01
N ASP A 52 21.57 2.60 -6.71
CA ASP A 52 22.34 2.36 -5.48
C ASP A 52 21.57 2.63 -4.17
N ASN A 53 20.54 3.47 -4.23
CA ASN A 53 19.70 3.82 -3.10
C ASN A 53 18.45 2.91 -2.95
N ILE A 54 18.37 1.84 -3.72
CA ILE A 54 17.36 0.78 -3.61
C ILE A 54 18.07 -0.54 -3.32
N ILE A 55 17.72 -1.17 -2.22
CA ILE A 55 18.25 -2.47 -1.80
C ILE A 55 17.43 -3.57 -2.46
N TRP A 56 18.09 -4.47 -3.17
CA TRP A 56 17.45 -5.69 -3.61
C TRP A 56 17.35 -6.72 -2.50
N GLU A 57 16.19 -7.35 -2.36
CA GLU A 57 16.01 -8.53 -1.54
C GLU A 57 15.27 -9.61 -2.35
N TYR A 58 15.69 -10.86 -2.17
CA TYR A 58 15.03 -11.97 -2.85
C TYR A 58 13.58 -12.17 -2.39
N ALA A 59 12.68 -12.35 -3.34
CA ALA A 59 11.31 -12.79 -3.12
C ALA A 59 10.90 -13.81 -4.20
N PRO A 60 9.97 -14.75 -3.91
CA PRO A 60 9.55 -15.76 -4.87
C PRO A 60 8.96 -15.18 -6.14
N HIS A 61 9.11 -15.91 -7.25
CA HIS A 61 8.50 -15.54 -8.53
C HIS A 61 6.96 -15.50 -8.45
N ILE A 62 6.36 -14.48 -9.05
CA ILE A 62 4.91 -14.33 -9.17
C ILE A 62 4.45 -15.13 -10.40
N ASN A 63 3.89 -16.32 -10.20
CA ASN A 63 3.32 -17.11 -11.29
C ASN A 63 1.90 -16.65 -11.66
N ASN A 64 1.19 -16.09 -10.69
CA ASN A 64 -0.18 -15.63 -10.86
C ASN A 64 -0.55 -14.58 -9.78
N ILE A 65 -1.70 -13.95 -9.93
CA ILE A 65 -2.15 -12.89 -9.01
C ILE A 65 -2.36 -13.40 -7.57
N ASN A 66 -2.66 -14.68 -7.38
CA ASN A 66 -2.86 -15.24 -6.04
C ASN A 66 -1.55 -15.42 -5.29
N ASP A 67 -0.46 -15.80 -5.98
CA ASP A 67 0.89 -15.86 -5.39
C ASP A 67 1.32 -14.48 -4.92
N PHE A 68 1.09 -13.46 -5.76
CA PHE A 68 1.34 -12.07 -5.41
C PHE A 68 0.57 -11.66 -4.15
N ASN A 69 -0.75 -11.85 -4.14
CA ASN A 69 -1.60 -11.45 -3.03
C ASN A 69 -1.24 -12.20 -1.74
N LEU A 70 -0.93 -13.50 -1.83
CA LEU A 70 -0.51 -14.29 -0.68
C LEU A 70 0.78 -13.76 -0.07
N TYR A 71 1.78 -13.46 -0.91
CA TYR A 71 3.06 -12.94 -0.45
C TYR A 71 2.91 -11.57 0.23
N VAL A 72 2.21 -10.64 -0.41
CA VAL A 72 1.98 -9.31 0.16
C VAL A 72 1.15 -9.36 1.44
N PHE A 73 0.21 -10.29 1.54
CA PHE A 73 -0.64 -10.47 2.72
C PHE A 73 0.11 -11.06 3.92
N SER A 74 1.03 -12.00 3.71
CA SER A 74 1.62 -12.79 4.80
C SER A 74 3.12 -12.59 5.01
N GLU A 75 3.88 -12.19 3.98
CA GLU A 75 5.34 -12.19 4.01
C GLU A 75 5.98 -10.80 3.93
N LEU A 76 5.27 -9.79 3.40
CA LEU A 76 5.82 -8.45 3.21
C LEU A 76 6.46 -7.87 4.47
N GLY A 77 5.87 -8.13 5.64
CA GLY A 77 6.37 -7.65 6.94
C GLY A 77 7.74 -8.18 7.32
N MET A 78 8.19 -9.30 6.74
CA MET A 78 9.50 -9.89 7.02
C MET A 78 10.66 -9.04 6.51
N HIS A 79 10.39 -8.16 5.55
CA HIS A 79 11.36 -7.26 4.92
C HIS A 79 11.39 -5.85 5.53
N VAL A 80 10.59 -5.60 6.58
CA VAL A 80 10.40 -4.27 7.16
C VAL A 80 10.89 -4.24 8.61
N GLU A 81 11.94 -3.49 8.89
CA GLU A 81 12.47 -3.28 10.24
C GLU A 81 11.90 -2.03 10.91
N THR A 82 11.44 -1.06 10.13
CA THR A 82 10.81 0.19 10.61
C THR A 82 9.39 -0.05 11.14
N SER A 83 8.82 0.94 11.80
CA SER A 83 7.45 0.85 12.31
C SER A 83 6.40 0.76 11.20
N HIS A 84 6.71 1.36 10.03
CA HIS A 84 5.80 1.40 8.87
C HIS A 84 6.55 1.12 7.57
N ALA A 85 5.79 0.72 6.55
CA ALA A 85 6.22 0.68 5.16
C ALA A 85 5.27 1.48 4.27
N LEU A 86 5.82 2.28 3.37
CA LEU A 86 5.09 2.77 2.21
C LEU A 86 5.25 1.74 1.11
N TYR A 87 4.19 0.96 0.87
CA TYR A 87 4.14 -0.04 -0.19
C TYR A 87 3.69 0.60 -1.48
N VAL A 88 4.44 0.38 -2.56
CA VAL A 88 4.17 0.90 -3.89
C VAL A 88 4.23 -0.20 -4.95
N GLN A 89 3.38 -0.12 -5.96
CA GLN A 89 3.39 -0.97 -7.15
C GLN A 89 3.81 -0.17 -8.39
N ASP A 90 3.89 -0.81 -9.56
CA ASP A 90 4.06 -0.09 -10.81
C ASP A 90 2.93 0.96 -10.98
N HIS A 91 3.26 2.11 -11.58
CA HIS A 91 2.35 3.27 -11.70
C HIS A 91 1.84 3.85 -10.36
N ALA A 92 2.61 3.68 -9.27
CA ALA A 92 2.30 4.26 -7.96
C ALA A 92 3.49 5.07 -7.45
N TYR A 93 3.28 6.33 -7.09
CA TYR A 93 4.33 7.18 -6.53
C TYR A 93 3.75 8.41 -5.81
N ILE A 94 4.62 9.13 -5.10
CA ILE A 94 4.28 10.38 -4.41
C ILE A 94 4.09 11.50 -5.43
N LEU A 95 2.96 12.19 -5.36
CA LEU A 95 2.64 13.36 -6.18
C LEU A 95 3.09 14.67 -5.53
N ASP A 96 2.77 14.85 -4.24
CA ASP A 96 3.05 16.07 -3.49
C ASP A 96 3.54 15.71 -2.08
N GLU A 97 4.85 15.79 -1.87
CA GLU A 97 5.49 15.48 -0.58
C GLU A 97 5.13 16.46 0.52
N THR A 98 4.65 17.66 0.18
CA THR A 98 4.26 18.68 1.16
C THR A 98 3.02 18.27 1.95
N LEU A 99 2.23 17.32 1.42
CA LEU A 99 1.05 16.78 2.07
C LEU A 99 1.36 15.69 3.10
N TRP A 100 2.62 15.21 3.17
CA TRP A 100 2.98 14.22 4.19
C TRP A 100 2.71 14.74 5.61
N SER A 101 2.06 13.90 6.42
CA SER A 101 1.82 14.17 7.82
C SER A 101 2.34 13.03 8.71
N ASP A 102 3.21 13.35 9.68
CA ASP A 102 3.73 12.34 10.63
C ASP A 102 2.61 11.74 11.50
N ARG A 103 1.46 12.41 11.64
CA ARG A 103 0.28 11.87 12.31
C ARG A 103 -0.30 10.65 11.60
N TRP A 104 0.02 10.39 10.34
CA TRP A 104 -0.40 9.18 9.64
C TRP A 104 0.23 7.90 10.21
N LEU A 105 1.39 8.03 10.88
CA LEU A 105 2.04 6.93 11.57
C LEU A 105 1.28 6.43 12.82
N GLN A 106 0.17 7.05 13.20
CA GLN A 106 -0.74 6.53 14.22
C GLN A 106 -1.71 5.46 13.70
N TYR A 107 -1.85 5.34 12.38
CA TYR A 107 -2.71 4.35 11.73
C TYR A 107 -1.91 3.13 11.28
N ASP A 108 -2.55 1.97 11.36
CA ASP A 108 -1.94 0.73 10.88
C ASP A 108 -2.14 0.52 9.37
N TYR A 109 -3.21 1.11 8.80
CA TYR A 109 -3.46 1.11 7.35
C TYR A 109 -3.93 2.47 6.88
N ALA A 110 -3.25 3.00 5.86
CA ALA A 110 -3.68 4.14 5.05
C ALA A 110 -3.61 3.77 3.57
N GLY A 111 -4.63 4.14 2.82
CA GLY A 111 -4.74 3.91 1.38
C GLY A 111 -5.78 4.85 0.78
N ALA A 112 -6.18 4.62 -0.47
CA ALA A 112 -7.18 5.43 -1.13
C ALA A 112 -8.60 5.16 -0.60
N VAL A 113 -9.48 6.14 -0.77
CA VAL A 113 -10.90 5.98 -0.47
C VAL A 113 -11.56 5.18 -1.59
N TRP A 114 -12.23 4.09 -1.23
CA TRP A 114 -13.04 3.32 -2.17
C TRP A 114 -14.44 3.92 -2.38
N PRO A 115 -14.99 3.79 -3.60
CA PRO A 115 -16.34 4.25 -3.87
C PRO A 115 -17.39 3.46 -3.07
N ILE A 116 -18.51 4.11 -2.73
CA ILE A 116 -19.67 3.42 -2.18
C ILE A 116 -20.35 2.69 -3.35
N VAL A 117 -20.26 1.38 -3.34
CA VAL A 117 -20.99 0.52 -4.27
C VAL A 117 -22.07 -0.27 -3.52
N GLU A 118 -23.07 -0.72 -4.24
CA GLU A 118 -24.07 -1.63 -3.70
C GLU A 118 -23.33 -2.87 -3.16
N ASN A 119 -23.67 -3.32 -1.95
CA ASN A 119 -22.96 -4.37 -1.22
C ASN A 119 -21.50 -4.05 -0.79
N SER A 120 -21.13 -2.78 -0.73
CA SER A 120 -19.84 -2.41 -0.15
C SER A 120 -19.79 -2.80 1.33
N TYR A 121 -18.64 -3.19 1.71
CA TYR A 121 -18.25 -3.86 2.94
C TYR A 121 -18.66 -3.14 4.22
N LEU A 122 -19.31 -3.89 5.12
CA LEU A 122 -19.70 -3.41 6.44
C LEU A 122 -18.90 -4.20 7.49
N THR A 123 -18.53 -3.53 8.56
CA THR A 123 -18.07 -4.18 9.79
C THR A 123 -19.23 -4.77 10.55
N ASP A 124 -18.98 -5.65 11.54
CA ASP A 124 -20.03 -6.29 12.37
C ASP A 124 -20.91 -5.26 13.09
N ASP A 125 -20.39 -4.05 13.38
CA ASP A 125 -21.13 -2.95 13.99
C ASP A 125 -21.87 -2.06 12.96
N GLY A 126 -21.90 -2.47 11.69
CA GLY A 126 -22.56 -1.75 10.60
C GLY A 126 -21.78 -0.58 10.01
N LYS A 127 -20.56 -0.30 10.48
CA LYS A 127 -19.71 0.75 9.92
C LYS A 127 -19.03 0.26 8.65
N ARG A 128 -18.88 1.17 7.69
CA ARG A 128 -18.16 0.89 6.43
C ARG A 128 -16.69 1.24 6.56
N ILE A 129 -15.81 0.29 6.28
CA ILE A 129 -14.42 0.58 5.98
C ILE A 129 -14.32 0.87 4.48
N ARG A 130 -13.92 2.09 4.15
CA ARG A 130 -13.82 2.57 2.77
C ARG A 130 -12.41 3.01 2.42
N VAL A 131 -11.43 2.57 3.18
CA VAL A 131 -10.02 2.86 2.96
C VAL A 131 -9.32 1.57 2.58
N GLY A 132 -8.77 1.53 1.39
CA GLY A 132 -8.13 0.35 0.82
C GLY A 132 -7.06 0.74 -0.20
N ASN A 133 -6.98 0.01 -1.32
CA ASN A 133 -5.97 0.12 -2.35
C ASN A 133 -4.57 -0.36 -1.92
N GLY A 134 -4.26 -1.61 -2.31
CA GLY A 134 -2.97 -2.22 -2.06
C GLY A 134 -1.79 -1.55 -2.77
N GLY A 135 -2.01 -0.92 -3.93
CA GLY A 135 -0.95 -0.45 -4.80
C GLY A 135 -0.20 0.81 -4.36
N PHE A 136 -0.80 1.64 -3.49
CA PHE A 136 -0.14 2.75 -2.80
C PHE A 136 -0.72 2.84 -1.39
N SER A 137 -0.03 2.27 -0.41
CA SER A 137 -0.53 2.19 0.95
C SER A 137 0.58 2.33 2.00
N LEU A 138 0.27 3.00 3.11
CA LEU A 138 1.12 3.03 4.30
C LEU A 138 0.60 1.97 5.27
N ARG A 139 1.48 1.04 5.67
CA ARG A 139 1.13 -0.11 6.52
C ARG A 139 2.06 -0.18 7.71
N SER A 140 1.50 -0.32 8.91
CA SER A 140 2.32 -0.59 10.09
C SER A 140 2.90 -1.99 10.07
N ARG A 141 4.05 -2.16 10.70
CA ARG A 141 4.65 -3.48 10.92
C ARG A 141 3.70 -4.41 11.70
N LYS A 142 2.93 -3.84 12.64
CA LYS A 142 1.88 -4.56 13.37
C LYS A 142 0.84 -5.17 12.42
N LEU A 143 0.33 -4.39 11.47
CA LEU A 143 -0.64 -4.89 10.49
C LEU A 143 -0.03 -5.95 9.58
N MET A 144 1.18 -5.74 9.06
CA MET A 144 1.84 -6.69 8.14
C MET A 144 2.09 -8.06 8.80
N PHE A 145 2.26 -8.13 10.12
CA PHE A 145 2.37 -9.38 10.87
C PHE A 145 1.03 -9.95 11.37
N ALA A 146 -0.03 -9.15 11.42
CA ALA A 146 -1.33 -9.57 11.96
C ALA A 146 -1.91 -10.82 11.27
N PRO A 147 -1.83 -11.00 9.93
CA PRO A 147 -2.31 -12.22 9.30
C PRO A 147 -1.65 -13.48 9.85
N ARG A 148 -0.34 -13.48 10.03
CA ARG A 148 0.40 -14.62 10.60
C ARG A 148 0.06 -14.85 12.08
N VAL A 149 0.06 -13.77 12.86
CA VAL A 149 -0.21 -13.84 14.31
C VAL A 149 -1.62 -14.36 14.58
N LEU A 150 -2.59 -13.97 13.78
CA LEU A 150 -4.00 -14.35 13.94
C LEU A 150 -4.37 -15.61 13.14
N GLY A 151 -3.45 -16.20 12.40
CA GLY A 151 -3.73 -17.36 11.55
C GLY A 151 -4.75 -17.09 10.45
N LEU A 152 -4.78 -15.85 9.92
CA LEU A 152 -5.71 -15.48 8.86
C LEU A 152 -5.28 -16.11 7.54
N LYS A 153 -6.26 -16.56 6.76
CA LYS A 153 -6.03 -17.09 5.42
C LYS A 153 -6.65 -16.15 4.40
N LEU A 154 -6.06 -16.08 3.21
CA LEU A 154 -6.69 -15.37 2.11
C LEU A 154 -8.07 -15.97 1.81
N GLU A 155 -9.08 -15.13 1.86
CA GLU A 155 -10.45 -15.48 1.47
C GLU A 155 -10.69 -15.04 0.04
N GLN A 156 -11.19 -15.98 -0.76
CA GLN A 156 -11.64 -15.70 -2.12
C GLN A 156 -13.09 -15.28 -2.10
N ARG A 157 -13.38 -14.10 -2.65
CA ARG A 157 -14.75 -13.69 -2.93
C ARG A 157 -14.83 -13.17 -4.36
N GLN A 158 -15.91 -13.47 -5.06
CA GLN A 158 -16.12 -13.07 -6.46
C GLN A 158 -14.97 -13.44 -7.41
N GLY A 159 -14.27 -14.56 -7.13
CA GLY A 159 -13.18 -15.07 -7.97
C GLY A 159 -11.79 -14.49 -7.69
N PHE A 160 -11.64 -13.57 -6.73
CA PHE A 160 -10.37 -12.91 -6.43
C PHE A 160 -9.94 -13.07 -4.97
N PHE A 161 -8.60 -13.12 -4.76
CA PHE A 161 -7.96 -13.16 -3.44
C PHE A 161 -7.25 -11.84 -3.12
N ASN A 162 -7.77 -10.70 -3.51
CA ASN A 162 -7.10 -9.42 -3.31
C ASN A 162 -6.66 -9.24 -1.86
N GLU A 163 -5.38 -8.92 -1.65
CA GLU A 163 -4.79 -8.79 -0.32
C GLU A 163 -5.38 -7.59 0.45
N ASP A 164 -5.61 -6.48 -0.25
CA ASP A 164 -6.26 -5.29 0.32
C ASP A 164 -7.73 -5.55 0.68
N GLY A 165 -8.46 -6.31 -0.15
CA GLY A 165 -9.80 -6.80 0.18
C GLY A 165 -9.81 -7.68 1.43
N ASN A 166 -8.78 -8.53 1.58
CA ASN A 166 -8.62 -9.36 2.77
C ASN A 166 -8.30 -8.54 4.01
N LEU A 167 -7.39 -7.55 3.91
CA LEU A 167 -7.00 -6.70 5.05
C LEU A 167 -8.09 -5.69 5.43
N CYS A 168 -8.75 -5.06 4.44
CA CYS A 168 -9.63 -3.93 4.68
C CYS A 168 -11.12 -4.31 4.73
N VAL A 169 -11.44 -5.58 4.44
CA VAL A 169 -12.81 -6.05 4.29
C VAL A 169 -13.05 -7.38 4.99
N TYR A 170 -12.49 -8.48 4.46
CA TYR A 170 -12.90 -9.82 4.90
C TYR A 170 -12.44 -10.16 6.33
N HIS A 171 -11.29 -9.63 6.74
CA HIS A 171 -10.74 -9.82 8.08
C HIS A 171 -10.82 -8.57 8.95
N VAL A 172 -11.49 -7.51 8.49
CA VAL A 172 -11.49 -6.21 9.16
C VAL A 172 -11.93 -6.30 10.63
N ASP A 173 -12.99 -7.07 10.92
CA ASP A 173 -13.49 -7.20 12.30
C ASP A 173 -12.49 -7.89 13.22
N LYS A 174 -11.80 -8.93 12.74
CA LYS A 174 -10.73 -9.59 13.50
C LYS A 174 -9.54 -8.64 13.71
N LEU A 175 -9.19 -7.87 12.69
CA LEU A 175 -8.10 -6.90 12.74
C LEU A 175 -8.43 -5.72 13.66
N LEU A 176 -9.66 -5.20 13.65
CA LEU A 176 -10.12 -4.18 14.60
C LEU A 176 -10.10 -4.72 16.05
N LYS A 177 -10.56 -5.95 16.29
CA LYS A 177 -10.47 -6.60 17.61
C LYS A 177 -9.03 -6.82 18.07
N TYR A 178 -8.08 -7.02 17.14
CA TYR A 178 -6.64 -7.08 17.42
C TYR A 178 -6.03 -5.70 17.68
N GLY A 179 -6.80 -4.62 17.48
CA GLY A 179 -6.39 -3.23 17.69
C GLY A 179 -5.68 -2.60 16.49
N ILE A 180 -5.96 -3.07 15.27
CA ILE A 180 -5.57 -2.40 14.03
C ILE A 180 -6.40 -1.14 13.85
N LYS A 181 -5.76 -0.04 13.46
CA LYS A 181 -6.36 1.27 13.24
C LYS A 181 -6.29 1.65 11.77
N TYR A 182 -7.44 1.80 11.16
CA TYR A 182 -7.53 2.30 9.77
C TYR A 182 -7.60 3.82 9.76
N MET A 183 -6.99 4.44 8.74
CA MET A 183 -7.09 5.88 8.52
C MET A 183 -8.55 6.26 8.25
N PRO A 184 -9.06 7.36 8.85
CA PRO A 184 -10.39 7.89 8.52
C PRO A 184 -10.48 8.29 7.05
N VAL A 185 -11.70 8.20 6.48
CA VAL A 185 -11.96 8.49 5.07
C VAL A 185 -11.53 9.92 4.68
N GLU A 186 -11.75 10.89 5.55
CA GLU A 186 -11.42 12.30 5.34
C GLU A 186 -9.89 12.52 5.21
N GLU A 187 -9.10 11.79 5.97
CA GLU A 187 -7.63 11.83 5.85
C GLU A 187 -7.14 11.00 4.65
N ALA A 188 -7.74 9.85 4.42
CA ALA A 188 -7.43 8.97 3.30
C ALA A 188 -7.65 9.66 1.94
N ALA A 189 -8.64 10.55 1.85
CA ALA A 189 -8.91 11.35 0.66
C ALA A 189 -7.73 12.28 0.26
N THR A 190 -6.89 12.68 1.22
CA THR A 190 -5.67 13.45 0.97
C THR A 190 -4.42 12.57 0.86
N PHE A 191 -4.47 11.35 1.39
CA PHE A 191 -3.34 10.42 1.36
C PHE A 191 -3.12 9.85 -0.04
N SER A 192 -4.13 9.26 -0.66
CA SER A 192 -3.98 8.61 -1.97
C SER A 192 -5.21 8.73 -2.84
N TYR A 193 -4.97 8.89 -4.13
CA TYR A 193 -5.98 8.83 -5.16
C TYR A 193 -5.97 7.48 -5.89
N GLU A 194 -7.15 6.92 -6.12
CA GLU A 194 -7.36 5.76 -7.00
C GLU A 194 -8.60 5.95 -7.86
N ASN A 195 -9.71 6.32 -7.25
CA ASN A 195 -11.00 6.50 -7.90
C ASN A 195 -11.57 7.89 -7.61
N PRO A 196 -12.33 8.46 -8.56
CA PRO A 196 -13.06 9.69 -8.31
C PRO A 196 -14.24 9.41 -7.34
N VAL A 197 -14.15 9.96 -6.14
CA VAL A 197 -15.19 9.88 -5.09
C VAL A 197 -15.48 11.28 -4.56
N LEU A 198 -16.64 11.44 -3.87
CA LEU A 198 -17.03 12.73 -3.30
C LEU A 198 -15.95 13.29 -2.36
N GLU A 199 -15.35 12.44 -1.54
CA GLU A 199 -14.39 12.82 -0.51
C GLU A 199 -13.09 13.38 -1.08
N ASN A 200 -12.71 13.00 -2.30
CA ASN A 200 -11.57 13.58 -3.02
C ASN A 200 -12.01 14.59 -4.10
N ASN A 201 -13.21 15.14 -3.96
CA ASN A 201 -13.81 16.08 -4.90
C ASN A 201 -13.75 15.55 -6.35
N TYR A 202 -14.16 14.27 -6.54
CA TYR A 202 -14.15 13.57 -7.81
C TYR A 202 -12.81 13.65 -8.57
N GLY A 203 -11.70 13.57 -7.81
CA GLY A 203 -10.35 13.61 -8.35
C GLY A 203 -9.73 15.00 -8.48
N ASN A 204 -10.43 16.07 -8.09
CA ASN A 204 -9.89 17.45 -8.14
C ASN A 204 -9.08 17.84 -6.89
N MET A 205 -9.11 17.01 -5.84
CA MET A 205 -8.30 17.25 -4.64
C MET A 205 -6.86 16.83 -4.86
N LYS A 206 -5.90 17.63 -4.37
CA LYS A 206 -4.49 17.22 -4.31
C LYS A 206 -4.33 16.08 -3.32
N THR A 207 -3.54 15.08 -3.71
CA THR A 207 -3.24 13.92 -2.87
C THR A 207 -1.74 13.73 -2.73
N PHE A 208 -1.31 13.16 -1.61
CA PHE A 208 0.10 12.85 -1.37
C PHE A 208 0.64 11.84 -2.39
N GLY A 209 -0.14 10.81 -2.73
CA GLY A 209 0.23 9.83 -3.74
C GLY A 209 -0.98 9.30 -4.51
N PHE A 210 -0.73 8.35 -5.40
CA PHE A 210 -1.78 7.70 -6.16
C PHE A 210 -1.38 6.29 -6.62
N HIS A 211 -2.37 5.52 -7.05
CA HIS A 211 -2.20 4.25 -7.75
C HIS A 211 -3.25 4.14 -8.84
N ARG A 212 -2.81 3.76 -10.06
CA ARG A 212 -3.63 3.57 -11.26
C ARG A 212 -4.43 4.79 -11.75
N ASN A 213 -4.25 5.04 -13.04
CA ASN A 213 -5.08 5.87 -13.92
C ASN A 213 -5.29 7.32 -13.53
N HIS A 214 -4.97 8.18 -14.45
CA HIS A 214 -5.59 9.46 -14.76
C HIS A 214 -4.85 10.75 -14.58
N ARG A 215 -3.61 10.79 -14.11
CA ARG A 215 -2.91 12.08 -14.08
C ARG A 215 -1.59 12.09 -14.85
N GLU A 216 -1.45 11.22 -15.83
CA GLU A 216 -0.30 11.27 -16.74
C GLU A 216 -0.34 12.43 -17.73
N ASN A 217 -1.39 13.26 -17.71
CA ASN A 217 -1.60 14.40 -18.62
C ASN A 217 -1.58 15.76 -17.91
N GLU A 218 -1.05 15.88 -16.70
CA GLU A 218 -0.81 17.19 -16.06
C GLU A 218 0.67 17.44 -15.79
#